data_9a76b9b07111b6b3d417144718bb909b
#
_entry.id   9a76b9b07111b6b3d417144718bb909b
#
_cell.length_a   1.000
_cell.length_b   1.000
_cell.length_c   1.000
_cell.angle_alpha   90.00
_cell.angle_beta   90.00
_cell.angle_gamma   90.00
#
_symmetry.space_group_name_H-M   'P 1'
#
loop_
_entity.id
_entity.type
_entity.pdbx_description
1 polymer ?
#
loop_
_entity_poly.entity_id
_entity_poly.type
_entity_poly.pdbx_seq_one_letter_code
_entity_poly.pdbx_strand_id
1 'polypeptide(L)'
;NPCSEVTPEEIANAYVREQDWYSNGIAHYIECREGYDRLLDLESFGGKIRDTEGEFEGAEFRDEKTGLMFAYDYKNKFTLRVWGTTFKPALVKEMKRLGIRVCDRTEATALLLDKTGKKGIGAMGMNTRTGKFMICQAKTTVLAMSRPARVWLFDPDLTGLCEFRPMQSIGSGHAMGWRAGMEFTMMEKTVRAEFSAAGRSFPPYGAGNNHNTWYAATMVDARGVEIPYVDRDGKELKTVSERYYPAEGQKFFLKGGVIDNPKYEYRGPETLDFGELMKRGYELPFYADLSRMPDNERRVIWGMMVGQEAKTNVPIYKNYNDRGFDPAKHMLQSYGTGWQSANFLDQERQFFGAPGGILHNWDLMTNIENVYAAGDQLYASDCAGFACATGYYAGRKAAKAALTTDWTAYDPEDVKKEQQRLYAPLSVDPDEGMTWKELNMAIAKAMQNYCGGVKCDALLMEGLDLLTTFEKEMVPKLSCQNPHELMRAHEVLDIL
;
A
#
# COMPACT_ATOMS: atom_id res chain seq x y z
N ASN A 1 -5.94 -16.07 -14.87
CA ASN A 1 -7.08 -15.68 -15.70
C ASN A 1 -7.05 -16.43 -17.04
N PRO A 2 -8.17 -16.55 -17.79
CA PRO A 2 -8.28 -17.40 -18.98
C PRO A 2 -7.54 -16.86 -20.23
N CYS A 3 -7.01 -15.65 -20.16
CA CYS A 3 -6.32 -15.01 -21.29
C CYS A 3 -4.79 -15.12 -21.17
N SER A 4 -4.28 -15.64 -20.06
CA SER A 4 -2.85 -15.72 -19.80
C SER A 4 -2.36 -17.16 -19.77
N GLU A 5 -1.21 -17.39 -20.39
CA GLU A 5 -0.48 -18.66 -20.33
C GLU A 5 0.62 -18.64 -19.24
N VAL A 6 0.82 -17.52 -18.56
CA VAL A 6 1.80 -17.40 -17.47
C VAL A 6 1.24 -18.09 -16.23
N THR A 7 2.00 -19.02 -15.69
CA THR A 7 1.58 -19.80 -14.51
C THR A 7 1.74 -18.99 -13.22
N PRO A 8 0.97 -19.30 -12.15
CA PRO A 8 1.13 -18.66 -10.84
C PRO A 8 2.55 -18.79 -10.30
N GLU A 9 3.21 -19.91 -10.52
CA GLU A 9 4.59 -20.16 -10.09
C GLU A 9 5.59 -19.23 -10.79
N GLU A 10 5.41 -19.02 -12.10
CA GLU A 10 6.27 -18.14 -12.88
C GLU A 10 6.17 -16.70 -12.41
N ILE A 11 4.95 -16.20 -12.19
CA ILE A 11 4.73 -14.83 -11.72
C ILE A 11 5.26 -14.66 -10.29
N ALA A 12 4.94 -15.58 -9.39
CA ALA A 12 5.39 -15.52 -7.99
C ALA A 12 6.92 -15.55 -7.90
N ASN A 13 7.57 -16.42 -8.67
CA ASN A 13 9.04 -16.47 -8.72
C ASN A 13 9.64 -15.20 -9.33
N ALA A 14 8.97 -14.59 -10.30
CA ALA A 14 9.43 -13.34 -10.88
C ALA A 14 9.33 -12.20 -9.85
N TYR A 15 8.23 -12.07 -9.12
CA TYR A 15 8.11 -11.09 -8.04
C TYR A 15 9.19 -11.22 -6.98
N VAL A 16 9.43 -12.45 -6.51
CA VAL A 16 10.45 -12.72 -5.49
C VAL A 16 11.84 -12.40 -6.01
N ARG A 17 12.16 -12.86 -7.24
CA ARG A 17 13.45 -12.60 -7.90
C ARG A 17 13.70 -11.11 -8.11
N GLU A 18 12.66 -10.37 -8.48
CA GLU A 18 12.71 -8.95 -8.73
C GLU A 18 13.00 -8.13 -7.46
N GLN A 19 12.67 -8.67 -6.32
CA GLN A 19 13.01 -8.11 -5.01
C GLN A 19 14.28 -8.75 -4.43
N ASP A 20 15.19 -9.23 -5.29
CA ASP A 20 16.45 -9.89 -4.91
C ASP A 20 16.26 -11.02 -3.88
N TRP A 21 15.17 -11.78 -4.01
CA TRP A 21 14.76 -12.85 -3.10
C TRP A 21 14.37 -12.38 -1.69
N TYR A 22 14.23 -11.08 -1.52
CA TYR A 22 13.88 -10.45 -0.26
C TYR A 22 12.40 -10.06 -0.23
N SER A 23 11.54 -11.07 -0.30
CA SER A 23 10.08 -10.93 -0.40
C SER A 23 9.34 -12.13 0.16
N ASN A 24 8.01 -12.01 0.26
CA ASN A 24 7.10 -13.05 0.73
C ASN A 24 6.63 -13.95 -0.42
N GLY A 25 7.41 -14.98 -0.74
CA GLY A 25 7.06 -15.92 -1.81
C GLY A 25 5.75 -16.67 -1.58
N ILE A 26 5.42 -17.01 -0.31
CA ILE A 26 4.18 -17.71 0.04
C ILE A 26 2.97 -16.84 -0.31
N ALA A 27 2.97 -15.59 0.14
CA ALA A 27 1.85 -14.69 -0.06
C ALA A 27 1.67 -14.32 -1.55
N HIS A 28 2.75 -14.08 -2.28
CA HIS A 28 2.71 -13.86 -3.73
C HIS A 28 2.21 -15.09 -4.50
N TYR A 29 2.62 -16.29 -4.08
CA TYR A 29 2.09 -17.50 -4.70
C TYR A 29 0.58 -17.66 -4.50
N ILE A 30 0.09 -17.40 -3.28
CA ILE A 30 -1.36 -17.43 -2.97
C ILE A 30 -2.10 -16.39 -3.84
N GLU A 31 -1.56 -15.18 -3.96
CA GLU A 31 -2.12 -14.14 -4.81
C GLU A 31 -2.21 -14.58 -6.27
N CYS A 32 -1.10 -15.03 -6.84
CA CYS A 32 -1.05 -15.42 -8.25
C CYS A 32 -1.98 -16.59 -8.56
N ARG A 33 -2.13 -17.52 -7.61
CA ARG A 33 -2.98 -18.71 -7.76
C ARG A 33 -4.46 -18.40 -7.60
N GLU A 34 -4.85 -17.61 -6.60
CA GLU A 34 -6.25 -17.43 -6.23
C GLU A 34 -6.83 -16.05 -6.67
N GLY A 35 -5.99 -15.13 -7.15
CA GLY A 35 -6.40 -13.74 -7.40
C GLY A 35 -7.53 -13.62 -8.42
N TYR A 36 -7.49 -14.38 -9.50
CA TYR A 36 -8.55 -14.34 -10.51
C TYR A 36 -9.90 -14.85 -9.97
N ASP A 37 -9.91 -15.89 -9.17
CA ASP A 37 -11.14 -16.40 -8.55
C ASP A 37 -11.75 -15.35 -7.61
N ARG A 38 -10.91 -14.54 -6.95
CA ARG A 38 -11.40 -13.44 -6.10
C ARG A 38 -12.02 -12.30 -6.91
N LEU A 39 -11.52 -12.06 -8.11
CA LEU A 39 -12.16 -11.11 -9.02
C LEU A 39 -13.53 -11.63 -9.51
N LEU A 40 -13.67 -12.92 -9.77
CA LEU A 40 -14.96 -13.53 -10.09
C LEU A 40 -15.94 -13.44 -8.92
N ASP A 41 -15.49 -13.63 -7.71
CA ASP A 41 -16.33 -13.38 -6.52
C ASP A 41 -16.79 -11.93 -6.46
N LEU A 42 -15.88 -10.96 -6.64
CA LEU A 42 -16.23 -9.55 -6.69
C LEU A 42 -17.24 -9.22 -7.79
N GLU A 43 -17.08 -9.81 -8.98
CA GLU A 43 -18.03 -9.67 -10.07
C GLU A 43 -19.42 -10.20 -9.66
N SER A 44 -19.47 -11.37 -9.01
CA SER A 44 -20.72 -11.96 -8.51
C SER A 44 -21.43 -11.08 -7.47
N PHE A 45 -20.67 -10.30 -6.70
CA PHE A 45 -21.21 -9.36 -5.70
C PHE A 45 -21.63 -8.00 -6.31
N GLY A 46 -21.32 -7.78 -7.61
CA GLY A 46 -21.64 -6.57 -8.36
C GLY A 46 -20.46 -5.60 -8.57
N GLY A 47 -19.24 -6.07 -8.39
CA GLY A 47 -18.03 -5.36 -8.82
C GLY A 47 -17.87 -5.43 -10.35
N LYS A 48 -17.42 -4.36 -10.98
CA LYS A 48 -17.20 -4.30 -12.43
C LYS A 48 -15.75 -4.70 -12.74
N ILE A 49 -15.57 -5.84 -13.39
CA ILE A 49 -14.25 -6.35 -13.79
C ILE A 49 -14.09 -6.50 -15.30
N ARG A 50 -15.17 -6.35 -16.07
CA ARG A 50 -15.21 -6.50 -17.53
C ARG A 50 -15.80 -5.29 -18.20
N ASP A 51 -15.33 -5.01 -19.39
CA ASP A 51 -15.93 -4.04 -20.30
C ASP A 51 -17.10 -4.70 -21.07
N THR A 52 -18.26 -4.78 -20.40
CA THR A 52 -19.48 -5.36 -20.96
C THR A 52 -20.23 -4.44 -21.90
N GLU A 53 -19.92 -3.16 -21.87
CA GLU A 53 -20.59 -2.13 -22.67
C GLU A 53 -19.82 -1.78 -23.94
N GLY A 54 -18.64 -2.40 -24.14
CA GLY A 54 -17.80 -2.15 -25.32
C GLY A 54 -17.13 -0.78 -25.33
N GLU A 55 -16.97 -0.15 -24.17
CA GLU A 55 -16.33 1.19 -24.07
C GLU A 55 -14.93 1.22 -24.68
N PHE A 56 -14.20 0.10 -24.57
CA PHE A 56 -12.83 -0.07 -25.06
C PHE A 56 -12.71 -1.12 -26.16
N GLU A 57 -13.78 -1.34 -26.93
CA GLU A 57 -13.77 -2.26 -28.06
C GLU A 57 -12.65 -1.89 -29.05
N GLY A 58 -11.89 -2.89 -29.50
CA GLY A 58 -10.75 -2.71 -30.40
C GLY A 58 -9.47 -2.20 -29.73
N ALA A 59 -9.48 -1.90 -28.43
CA ALA A 59 -8.26 -1.52 -27.72
C ALA A 59 -7.34 -2.73 -27.49
N GLU A 60 -6.02 -2.56 -27.69
CA GLU A 60 -5.04 -3.63 -27.60
C GLU A 60 -4.98 -4.27 -26.18
N PHE A 61 -5.26 -3.48 -25.16
CA PHE A 61 -5.34 -3.96 -23.78
C PHE A 61 -6.64 -4.70 -23.43
N ARG A 62 -7.60 -4.82 -24.36
CA ARG A 62 -8.87 -5.52 -24.16
C ARG A 62 -8.85 -6.88 -24.84
N ASP A 63 -9.38 -7.88 -24.17
CA ASP A 63 -9.66 -9.16 -24.79
C ASP A 63 -11.11 -9.18 -25.30
N GLU A 64 -11.27 -9.28 -26.60
CA GLU A 64 -12.57 -9.14 -27.26
C GLU A 64 -13.58 -10.25 -26.90
N LYS A 65 -13.07 -11.43 -26.56
CA LYS A 65 -13.91 -12.56 -26.20
C LYS A 65 -14.46 -12.50 -24.77
N THR A 66 -13.64 -12.04 -23.83
CA THR A 66 -13.98 -12.07 -22.40
C THR A 66 -14.37 -10.70 -21.86
N GLY A 67 -14.08 -9.63 -22.57
CA GLY A 67 -14.22 -8.25 -22.09
C GLY A 67 -13.25 -7.87 -20.98
N LEU A 68 -12.29 -8.73 -20.64
CA LEU A 68 -11.24 -8.42 -19.66
C LEU A 68 -10.25 -7.43 -20.24
N MET A 69 -9.76 -6.54 -19.38
CA MET A 69 -8.77 -5.53 -19.75
C MET A 69 -7.49 -5.71 -18.99
N PHE A 70 -6.36 -5.40 -19.62
CA PHE A 70 -5.04 -5.72 -19.11
C PHE A 70 -4.16 -4.49 -18.93
N ALA A 71 -3.21 -4.59 -18.01
CA ALA A 71 -2.17 -3.61 -17.76
C ALA A 71 -0.80 -4.27 -17.90
N TYR A 72 0.19 -3.47 -18.26
CA TYR A 72 1.64 -3.74 -18.27
C TYR A 72 2.13 -4.76 -19.29
N ASP A 73 1.56 -5.92 -19.39
CA ASP A 73 1.94 -6.92 -20.38
C ASP A 73 0.74 -7.26 -21.27
N TYR A 74 0.66 -6.59 -22.41
CA TYR A 74 -0.43 -6.78 -23.37
C TYR A 74 -0.31 -8.09 -24.15
N LYS A 75 0.87 -8.71 -24.15
CA LYS A 75 1.11 -9.99 -24.78
C LYS A 75 0.63 -11.15 -23.91
N ASN A 76 1.10 -11.18 -22.65
CA ASN A 76 0.82 -12.30 -21.75
C ASN A 76 -0.44 -12.10 -20.91
N LYS A 77 -0.96 -10.89 -20.81
CA LYS A 77 -2.29 -10.58 -20.25
C LYS A 77 -2.54 -11.15 -18.84
N PHE A 78 -1.58 -11.02 -17.95
CA PHE A 78 -1.72 -11.56 -16.59
C PHE A 78 -2.22 -10.54 -15.56
N THR A 79 -1.96 -9.24 -15.74
CA THR A 79 -2.42 -8.18 -14.83
C THR A 79 -3.70 -7.54 -15.37
N LEU A 80 -4.76 -7.57 -14.56
CA LEU A 80 -6.08 -7.06 -14.94
C LEU A 80 -6.25 -5.58 -14.54
N ARG A 81 -6.89 -4.81 -15.43
CA ARG A 81 -7.47 -3.49 -15.14
C ARG A 81 -8.94 -3.68 -14.76
N VAL A 82 -9.35 -3.09 -13.65
CA VAL A 82 -10.70 -3.22 -13.10
C VAL A 82 -11.23 -1.89 -12.57
N TRP A 83 -12.55 -1.74 -12.45
CA TRP A 83 -13.18 -0.54 -11.90
C TRP A 83 -13.13 -0.56 -10.37
N GLY A 84 -12.04 -0.11 -9.79
CA GLY A 84 -11.78 -0.16 -8.35
C GLY A 84 -12.85 0.50 -7.48
N THR A 85 -13.56 1.51 -7.99
CA THR A 85 -14.66 2.18 -7.28
C THR A 85 -15.85 1.29 -6.97
N THR A 86 -16.04 0.22 -7.71
CA THR A 86 -17.16 -0.71 -7.51
C THR A 86 -16.87 -1.76 -6.43
N PHE A 87 -15.61 -1.99 -6.08
CA PHE A 87 -15.19 -3.10 -5.20
C PHE A 87 -15.67 -2.94 -3.76
N LYS A 88 -15.37 -1.80 -3.15
CA LYS A 88 -15.78 -1.57 -1.75
C LYS A 88 -17.30 -1.61 -1.58
N PRO A 89 -18.11 -0.98 -2.45
CA PRO A 89 -19.56 -1.12 -2.39
C PRO A 89 -20.04 -2.57 -2.56
N ALA A 90 -19.45 -3.35 -3.47
CA ALA A 90 -19.77 -4.75 -3.68
C ALA A 90 -19.49 -5.60 -2.43
N LEU A 91 -18.31 -5.46 -1.84
CA LEU A 91 -17.93 -6.15 -0.61
C LEU A 91 -18.82 -5.77 0.59
N VAL A 92 -19.15 -4.48 0.74
CA VAL A 92 -20.06 -4.03 1.81
C VAL A 92 -21.47 -4.61 1.63
N LYS A 93 -21.96 -4.68 0.39
CA LYS A 93 -23.25 -5.31 0.07
C LYS A 93 -23.26 -6.79 0.47
N GLU A 94 -22.20 -7.52 0.09
CA GLU A 94 -22.06 -8.95 0.40
C GLU A 94 -21.92 -9.19 1.91
N MET A 95 -21.13 -8.40 2.60
CA MET A 95 -20.97 -8.43 4.05
C MET A 95 -22.32 -8.28 4.77
N LYS A 96 -23.16 -7.34 4.32
CA LYS A 96 -24.52 -7.15 4.84
C LYS A 96 -25.43 -8.33 4.53
N ARG A 97 -25.35 -8.88 3.31
CA ARG A 97 -26.13 -10.07 2.90
C ARG A 97 -25.81 -11.28 3.79
N LEU A 98 -24.55 -11.46 4.15
CA LEU A 98 -24.08 -12.54 5.02
C LEU A 98 -24.37 -12.29 6.50
N GLY A 99 -24.90 -11.12 6.87
CA GLY A 99 -25.19 -10.77 8.28
C GLY A 99 -23.93 -10.59 9.12
N ILE A 100 -22.79 -10.24 8.51
CA ILE A 100 -21.54 -10.00 9.24
C ILE A 100 -21.71 -8.78 10.13
N ARG A 101 -21.44 -8.95 11.42
CA ARG A 101 -21.48 -7.84 12.39
C ARG A 101 -20.27 -6.94 12.20
N VAL A 102 -20.52 -5.67 11.98
CA VAL A 102 -19.49 -4.62 11.89
C VAL A 102 -19.54 -3.78 13.16
N CYS A 103 -18.40 -3.66 13.81
CA CYS A 103 -18.23 -2.76 14.96
C CYS A 103 -17.65 -1.42 14.47
N ASP A 104 -18.52 -0.58 13.93
CA ASP A 104 -18.13 0.73 13.41
C ASP A 104 -17.48 1.60 14.50
N ARG A 105 -16.52 2.43 14.08
CA ARG A 105 -15.83 3.39 14.97
C ARG A 105 -15.19 2.72 16.19
N THR A 106 -14.71 1.52 15.99
CA THR A 106 -13.98 0.77 17.00
C THR A 106 -12.53 0.63 16.58
N GLU A 107 -11.64 1.17 17.38
CA GLU A 107 -10.20 0.99 17.28
C GLU A 107 -9.83 -0.28 18.02
N ALA A 108 -9.14 -1.20 17.36
CA ALA A 108 -8.54 -2.36 18.02
C ALA A 108 -7.20 -1.94 18.63
N THR A 109 -6.98 -2.25 19.89
CA THR A 109 -5.80 -1.78 20.63
C THR A 109 -4.91 -2.91 21.14
N ALA A 110 -5.45 -4.11 21.31
CA ALA A 110 -4.68 -5.28 21.72
C ALA A 110 -5.35 -6.59 21.28
N LEU A 111 -4.55 -7.64 21.12
CA LEU A 111 -5.07 -8.99 21.04
C LEU A 111 -5.51 -9.48 22.43
N LEU A 112 -6.58 -10.25 22.43
CA LEU A 112 -7.01 -11.00 23.60
C LEU A 112 -6.40 -12.40 23.52
N LEU A 113 -5.55 -12.74 24.48
CA LEU A 113 -4.84 -14.01 24.54
C LEU A 113 -5.40 -14.90 25.66
N ASP A 114 -5.16 -16.18 25.55
CA ASP A 114 -5.39 -17.12 26.63
C ASP A 114 -4.37 -16.91 27.78
N LYS A 115 -4.58 -17.56 28.90
CA LYS A 115 -3.70 -17.44 30.08
C LYS A 115 -2.24 -17.85 29.82
N THR A 116 -1.97 -18.58 28.76
CA THR A 116 -0.59 -18.96 28.38
C THR A 116 0.11 -17.92 27.52
N GLY A 117 -0.63 -16.96 26.98
CA GLY A 117 -0.13 -15.97 26.01
C GLY A 117 0.19 -16.53 24.62
N LYS A 118 -0.17 -17.81 24.37
CA LYS A 118 0.22 -18.52 23.12
C LYS A 118 -0.94 -18.70 22.15
N LYS A 119 -2.17 -18.43 22.57
CA LYS A 119 -3.37 -18.63 21.77
C LYS A 119 -4.20 -17.36 21.73
N GLY A 120 -4.54 -16.92 20.52
CA GLY A 120 -5.47 -15.81 20.33
C GLY A 120 -6.90 -16.24 20.55
N ILE A 121 -7.64 -15.50 21.37
CA ILE A 121 -9.03 -15.74 21.70
C ILE A 121 -9.91 -14.51 21.43
N GLY A 122 -9.41 -13.54 20.67
CA GLY A 122 -10.12 -12.34 20.26
C GLY A 122 -9.26 -11.10 20.24
N ALA A 123 -9.91 -9.95 20.40
CA ALA A 123 -9.25 -8.64 20.45
C ALA A 123 -9.98 -7.70 21.42
N MET A 124 -9.25 -6.70 21.88
CA MET A 124 -9.75 -5.60 22.70
C MET A 124 -9.65 -4.28 21.94
N GLY A 125 -10.46 -3.31 22.31
CA GLY A 125 -10.45 -2.02 21.66
C GLY A 125 -11.36 -1.00 22.33
N MET A 126 -11.52 0.13 21.65
CA MET A 126 -12.31 1.25 22.16
C MET A 126 -13.20 1.84 21.04
N ASN A 127 -14.40 2.22 21.41
CA ASN A 127 -15.23 3.03 20.52
C ASN A 127 -14.70 4.47 20.48
N THR A 128 -14.30 4.94 19.33
CA THR A 128 -13.61 6.22 19.13
C THR A 128 -14.47 7.47 19.36
N ARG A 129 -15.79 7.31 19.51
CA ARG A 129 -16.70 8.41 19.85
C ARG A 129 -17.10 8.45 21.32
N THR A 130 -17.34 7.29 21.88
CA THR A 130 -17.87 7.20 23.25
C THR A 130 -16.80 6.90 24.28
N GLY A 131 -15.61 6.49 23.86
CA GLY A 131 -14.55 6.02 24.74
C GLY A 131 -14.84 4.66 25.40
N LYS A 132 -15.94 4.01 25.04
CA LYS A 132 -16.33 2.74 25.67
C LYS A 132 -15.36 1.63 25.29
N PHE A 133 -14.81 0.94 26.27
CA PHE A 133 -14.00 -0.25 26.09
C PHE A 133 -14.81 -1.41 25.51
N MET A 134 -14.21 -2.17 24.62
CA MET A 134 -14.84 -3.29 23.93
C MET A 134 -13.96 -4.52 24.00
N ILE A 135 -14.58 -5.67 24.22
CA ILE A 135 -13.97 -6.99 24.19
C ILE A 135 -14.70 -7.80 23.12
N CYS A 136 -13.95 -8.26 22.11
CA CYS A 136 -14.44 -9.13 21.06
C CYS A 136 -13.82 -10.51 21.25
N GLN A 137 -14.53 -11.42 21.91
CA GLN A 137 -14.07 -12.79 22.06
C GLN A 137 -14.34 -13.57 20.77
N ALA A 138 -13.36 -14.34 20.30
CA ALA A 138 -13.42 -15.13 19.08
C ALA A 138 -12.60 -16.41 19.19
N LYS A 139 -13.00 -17.43 18.45
CA LYS A 139 -12.24 -18.70 18.36
C LYS A 139 -10.98 -18.58 17.51
N THR A 140 -11.01 -17.68 16.52
CA THR A 140 -9.89 -17.35 15.64
C THR A 140 -9.93 -15.85 15.32
N THR A 141 -8.80 -15.25 15.02
CA THR A 141 -8.66 -13.84 14.68
C THR A 141 -7.86 -13.69 13.40
N VAL A 142 -8.29 -12.82 12.49
CA VAL A 142 -7.53 -12.45 11.31
C VAL A 142 -7.13 -10.99 11.40
N LEU A 143 -5.84 -10.70 11.37
CA LEU A 143 -5.30 -9.34 11.30
C LEU A 143 -5.20 -8.92 9.84
N ALA A 144 -5.94 -7.88 9.46
CA ALA A 144 -5.97 -7.33 8.12
C ALA A 144 -5.98 -5.78 8.19
N MET A 145 -5.06 -5.22 8.97
CA MET A 145 -5.05 -3.83 9.41
C MET A 145 -4.03 -2.99 8.64
N SER A 146 -3.66 -3.40 7.42
CA SER A 146 -2.67 -2.74 6.59
C SER A 146 -1.26 -2.77 7.24
N ARG A 147 -0.44 -1.78 6.97
CA ARG A 147 0.95 -1.68 7.41
C ARG A 147 1.26 -0.29 7.95
N PRO A 148 2.35 -0.09 8.69
CA PRO A 148 2.78 1.24 9.08
C PRO A 148 3.20 2.03 7.83
N ALA A 149 2.49 3.12 7.55
CA ALA A 149 2.77 4.03 6.45
C ALA A 149 3.09 5.44 6.95
N ARG A 150 2.78 5.75 8.21
CA ARG A 150 2.91 7.08 8.79
C ARG A 150 4.23 7.30 9.55
N VAL A 151 5.07 6.30 9.69
CA VAL A 151 6.30 6.34 10.49
C VAL A 151 7.30 7.36 9.95
N TRP A 152 7.37 7.52 8.61
CA TRP A 152 8.30 8.39 7.90
C TRP A 152 7.58 9.51 7.14
N LEU A 153 6.59 10.15 7.74
CA LEU A 153 5.77 11.15 7.06
C LEU A 153 6.44 12.49 6.79
N PHE A 154 7.51 12.78 7.47
CA PHE A 154 8.18 14.06 7.38
C PHE A 154 9.61 13.87 6.91
N ASP A 155 9.90 14.50 5.81
CA ASP A 155 11.25 14.97 5.56
C ASP A 155 11.38 16.35 6.22
N PRO A 156 12.24 16.54 7.23
CA PRO A 156 12.39 17.83 7.88
C PRO A 156 12.91 18.90 6.93
N ASP A 157 13.60 18.52 5.87
CA ASP A 157 14.14 19.43 4.86
C ASP A 157 13.12 19.76 3.77
N LEU A 158 12.12 18.87 3.59
CA LEU A 158 11.09 19.00 2.58
C LEU A 158 9.70 18.96 3.22
N THR A 159 9.42 19.94 4.04
CA THR A 159 8.17 20.05 4.79
C THR A 159 6.93 19.85 3.94
N GLY A 160 6.06 18.96 4.34
CA GLY A 160 4.79 18.65 3.65
C GLY A 160 4.89 17.55 2.62
N LEU A 161 6.00 16.87 2.51
CA LEU A 161 6.07 15.59 1.79
C LEU A 161 5.62 14.46 2.70
N CYS A 162 4.79 13.58 2.19
CA CYS A 162 4.34 12.42 2.91
C CYS A 162 4.20 11.24 1.96
N GLU A 163 4.19 10.04 2.52
CA GLU A 163 3.86 8.86 1.75
C GLU A 163 2.45 9.01 1.13
N PHE A 164 2.27 8.51 -0.09
CA PHE A 164 0.99 8.61 -0.81
C PHE A 164 -0.14 7.76 -0.20
N ARG A 165 0.17 6.91 0.76
CA ARG A 165 -0.80 6.06 1.43
C ARG A 165 -1.63 6.82 2.44
N PRO A 166 -2.82 6.32 2.78
CA PRO A 166 -3.66 6.98 3.77
C PRO A 166 -2.94 7.13 5.11
N MET A 167 -2.98 8.32 5.67
CA MET A 167 -2.39 8.64 6.98
C MET A 167 -2.98 7.82 8.15
N GLN A 168 -4.08 7.15 7.92
CA GLN A 168 -4.70 6.23 8.88
C GLN A 168 -4.00 4.86 8.93
N SER A 169 -3.11 4.57 7.98
CA SER A 169 -2.30 3.36 8.00
C SER A 169 -1.12 3.54 8.95
N ILE A 170 -1.36 3.37 10.22
CA ILE A 170 -0.39 3.64 11.31
C ILE A 170 0.34 2.39 11.80
N GLY A 171 -0.07 1.20 11.37
CA GLY A 171 0.54 -0.05 11.79
C GLY A 171 0.01 -0.60 13.11
N SER A 172 -1.19 -0.23 13.55
CA SER A 172 -1.79 -0.76 14.79
C SER A 172 -1.78 -2.28 14.87
N GLY A 173 -2.01 -2.98 13.75
CA GLY A 173 -1.95 -4.44 13.73
C GLY A 173 -0.53 -4.98 13.96
N HIS A 174 0.51 -4.27 13.50
CA HIS A 174 1.90 -4.61 13.81
C HIS A 174 2.19 -4.37 15.29
N ALA A 175 1.79 -3.22 15.82
CA ALA A 175 1.98 -2.88 17.23
C ALA A 175 1.24 -3.84 18.17
N MET A 176 0.00 -4.21 17.84
CA MET A 176 -0.76 -5.24 18.58
C MET A 176 -0.05 -6.59 18.56
N GLY A 177 0.43 -7.00 17.39
CA GLY A 177 1.20 -8.24 17.24
C GLY A 177 2.52 -8.21 18.02
N TRP A 178 3.25 -7.11 17.94
CA TRP A 178 4.50 -6.92 18.69
C TRP A 178 4.28 -7.04 20.20
N ARG A 179 3.31 -6.34 20.73
CA ARG A 179 2.94 -6.44 22.16
C ARG A 179 2.48 -7.83 22.57
N ALA A 180 1.90 -8.59 21.66
CA ALA A 180 1.46 -9.96 21.88
C ALA A 180 2.58 -11.01 21.72
N GLY A 181 3.80 -10.63 21.36
CA GLY A 181 4.92 -11.54 21.12
C GLY A 181 4.88 -12.26 19.77
N MET A 182 4.26 -11.65 18.77
CA MET A 182 4.35 -12.16 17.40
C MET A 182 5.76 -12.03 16.84
N GLU A 183 6.10 -12.96 15.96
CA GLU A 183 7.32 -12.91 15.18
C GLU A 183 7.13 -12.07 13.91
N PHE A 184 8.15 -11.26 13.61
CA PHE A 184 8.20 -10.39 12.45
C PHE A 184 9.44 -10.69 11.61
N THR A 185 9.38 -10.33 10.34
CA THR A 185 10.51 -10.45 9.42
C THR A 185 10.64 -9.20 8.55
N MET A 186 11.85 -8.95 8.05
CA MET A 186 12.15 -7.83 7.14
C MET A 186 11.79 -6.44 7.71
N MET A 187 11.77 -6.29 9.03
CA MET A 187 11.44 -5.02 9.69
C MET A 187 12.50 -3.94 9.50
N GLU A 188 13.68 -4.28 9.06
CA GLU A 188 14.76 -3.36 8.70
C GLU A 188 14.48 -2.59 7.39
N LYS A 189 13.51 -3.00 6.59
CA LYS A 189 13.11 -2.28 5.39
C LYS A 189 12.45 -0.96 5.76
N THR A 190 12.97 0.12 5.21
CA THR A 190 12.32 1.43 5.27
C THR A 190 11.54 1.64 3.99
N VAL A 191 10.25 1.92 4.10
CA VAL A 191 9.51 2.47 2.96
C VAL A 191 9.93 3.92 2.83
N ARG A 192 10.61 4.28 1.77
CA ARG A 192 10.83 5.66 1.43
C ARG A 192 9.50 6.37 1.32
N ALA A 193 9.38 7.53 1.91
CA ALA A 193 8.38 8.48 1.53
C ALA A 193 8.63 8.82 0.05
N GLU A 194 7.88 8.18 -0.83
CA GLU A 194 7.94 8.52 -2.24
C GLU A 194 7.37 9.92 -2.41
N PHE A 195 8.19 10.77 -2.92
CA PHE A 195 7.84 12.15 -3.23
C PHE A 195 6.73 12.27 -4.27
N SER A 196 6.29 11.17 -4.80
CA SER A 196 5.60 11.14 -6.07
C SER A 196 4.12 11.42 -5.99
N ALA A 197 3.48 11.29 -4.86
CA ALA A 197 2.05 11.15 -5.01
C ALA A 197 1.19 12.02 -4.12
N ALA A 198 1.66 12.61 -3.09
CA ALA A 198 0.69 13.11 -2.13
C ALA A 198 0.90 14.51 -1.62
N GLY A 199 1.79 15.26 -1.89
CA GLY A 199 1.91 16.53 -1.19
C GLY A 199 2.02 17.74 -2.09
N ARG A 200 3.02 17.78 -2.91
CA ARG A 200 3.39 18.99 -3.66
C ARG A 200 3.17 18.89 -5.16
N SER A 201 2.62 17.80 -5.63
CA SER A 201 2.30 17.66 -7.04
C SER A 201 1.14 18.56 -7.43
N PHE A 202 1.15 19.00 -8.66
CA PHE A 202 -0.01 19.68 -9.24
C PHE A 202 -0.71 18.74 -10.23
N PRO A 203 -2.00 18.50 -10.05
CA PRO A 203 -2.83 18.90 -8.89
C PRO A 203 -2.34 18.27 -7.59
N PRO A 204 -2.65 18.87 -6.42
CA PRO A 204 -2.02 18.52 -5.13
C PRO A 204 -2.44 17.16 -4.54
N TYR A 205 -3.15 16.35 -5.28
CA TYR A 205 -3.50 14.99 -4.91
C TYR A 205 -2.92 14.05 -5.92
N GLY A 206 -2.23 13.04 -5.42
CA GLY A 206 -1.58 12.06 -6.26
C GLY A 206 -2.48 11.46 -7.31
N ALA A 207 -1.92 11.16 -8.43
CA ALA A 207 -2.59 10.57 -9.59
C ALA A 207 -2.88 9.07 -9.42
N GLY A 208 -3.02 8.56 -8.22
CA GLY A 208 -3.18 7.14 -7.98
C GLY A 208 -1.90 6.36 -8.29
N ASN A 209 -1.99 5.29 -9.06
CA ASN A 209 -0.83 4.51 -9.42
C ASN A 209 -0.03 5.18 -10.54
N ASN A 210 1.09 5.78 -10.19
CA ASN A 210 1.95 6.53 -11.08
C ASN A 210 2.44 5.73 -12.27
N HIS A 211 2.80 4.48 -12.07
CA HIS A 211 3.30 3.62 -13.12
C HIS A 211 2.32 3.45 -14.27
N ASN A 212 1.02 3.45 -14.00
CA ASN A 212 0.01 3.35 -15.03
C ASN A 212 -0.03 4.58 -15.95
N THR A 213 0.29 5.76 -15.42
CA THR A 213 0.30 7.01 -16.19
C THR A 213 1.56 7.11 -17.03
N TRP A 214 2.70 6.77 -16.44
CA TRP A 214 4.00 7.06 -17.06
C TRP A 214 4.30 6.23 -18.28
N TYR A 215 4.07 4.93 -18.24
CA TYR A 215 4.40 4.06 -19.36
C TYR A 215 3.62 4.38 -20.64
N ALA A 216 2.43 4.95 -20.49
CA ALA A 216 1.60 5.34 -21.63
C ALA A 216 1.83 6.79 -22.09
N ALA A 217 2.44 7.64 -21.26
CA ALA A 217 2.73 9.03 -21.60
C ALA A 217 3.98 9.16 -22.47
N THR A 218 4.02 10.23 -23.25
CA THR A 218 5.26 10.68 -23.89
C THR A 218 5.99 11.61 -22.94
N MET A 219 7.25 11.30 -22.64
CA MET A 219 8.08 12.16 -21.80
C MET A 219 8.76 13.22 -22.63
N VAL A 220 8.69 14.46 -22.18
CA VAL A 220 9.30 15.60 -22.88
C VAL A 220 10.06 16.51 -21.90
N ASP A 221 11.03 17.21 -22.43
CA ASP A 221 11.76 18.26 -21.72
C ASP A 221 10.98 19.59 -21.69
N ALA A 222 11.55 20.63 -21.09
CA ALA A 222 10.93 21.96 -21.01
C ALA A 222 10.62 22.60 -22.37
N ARG A 223 11.28 22.18 -23.43
CA ARG A 223 11.04 22.65 -24.81
C ARG A 223 10.06 21.77 -25.59
N GLY A 224 9.57 20.69 -24.97
CA GLY A 224 8.73 19.69 -25.65
C GLY A 224 9.49 18.68 -26.49
N VAL A 225 10.82 18.58 -26.30
CA VAL A 225 11.65 17.54 -26.94
C VAL A 225 11.42 16.22 -26.26
N GLU A 226 11.09 15.19 -27.02
CA GLU A 226 10.82 13.85 -26.49
C GLU A 226 12.07 13.22 -25.89
N ILE A 227 11.90 12.61 -24.71
CA ILE A 227 12.88 11.76 -24.08
C ILE A 227 12.46 10.31 -24.40
N PRO A 228 13.20 9.61 -25.27
CA PRO A 228 12.81 8.30 -25.74
C PRO A 228 12.78 7.27 -24.60
N TYR A 229 11.77 6.40 -24.62
CA TYR A 229 11.79 5.20 -23.81
C TYR A 229 12.60 4.11 -24.50
N VAL A 230 13.39 3.41 -23.71
CA VAL A 230 14.14 2.24 -24.14
C VAL A 230 13.84 1.03 -23.26
N ASP A 231 14.09 -0.17 -23.80
CA ASP A 231 14.15 -1.38 -23.00
C ASP A 231 15.56 -1.58 -22.40
N ARG A 232 15.74 -2.68 -21.65
CA ARG A 232 17.03 -2.97 -21.01
C ARG A 232 18.19 -3.15 -21.99
N ASP A 233 17.91 -3.48 -23.25
CA ASP A 233 18.91 -3.69 -24.28
C ASP A 233 19.21 -2.41 -25.07
N GLY A 234 18.58 -1.28 -24.66
CA GLY A 234 18.74 0.03 -25.29
C GLY A 234 17.91 0.23 -26.55
N LYS A 235 16.98 -0.69 -26.86
CA LYS A 235 16.09 -0.55 -28.00
C LYS A 235 15.02 0.48 -27.71
N GLU A 236 14.86 1.47 -28.59
CA GLU A 236 13.83 2.48 -28.48
C GLU A 236 12.42 1.88 -28.64
N LEU A 237 11.53 2.24 -27.71
CA LEU A 237 10.12 1.84 -27.65
C LEU A 237 9.23 2.99 -28.11
N LYS A 238 8.86 3.00 -29.38
CA LYS A 238 8.18 4.12 -30.04
C LYS A 238 6.70 4.21 -29.74
N THR A 239 6.05 3.08 -29.52
CA THR A 239 4.61 3.01 -29.28
C THR A 239 4.31 2.60 -27.84
N VAL A 240 3.11 2.92 -27.35
CA VAL A 240 2.64 2.48 -26.03
C VAL A 240 2.61 0.97 -25.96
N SER A 241 2.20 0.29 -27.02
CA SER A 241 2.18 -1.17 -27.08
C SER A 241 3.55 -1.78 -26.88
N GLU A 242 4.58 -1.25 -27.55
CA GLU A 242 5.95 -1.73 -27.36
C GLU A 242 6.42 -1.57 -25.91
N ARG A 243 5.97 -0.54 -25.21
CA ARG A 243 6.28 -0.31 -23.79
C ARG A 243 5.59 -1.30 -22.86
N TYR A 244 4.53 -1.96 -23.33
CA TYR A 244 3.77 -2.97 -22.59
C TYR A 244 3.99 -4.39 -23.10
N TYR A 245 4.95 -4.60 -23.98
CA TYR A 245 5.37 -5.94 -24.38
C TYR A 245 6.69 -6.33 -23.72
N PRO A 246 6.91 -7.62 -23.45
CA PRO A 246 8.21 -8.11 -23.01
C PRO A 246 9.30 -7.73 -24.02
N ALA A 247 10.48 -7.38 -23.51
CA ALA A 247 11.64 -7.19 -24.35
C ALA A 247 12.09 -8.52 -24.97
N GLU A 248 12.92 -8.43 -26.00
CA GLU A 248 13.50 -9.61 -26.62
C GLU A 248 14.27 -10.46 -25.59
N GLY A 249 14.01 -11.76 -25.59
CA GLY A 249 14.57 -12.69 -24.60
C GLY A 249 13.91 -12.68 -23.21
N GLN A 250 12.94 -11.84 -22.96
CA GLN A 250 12.08 -11.89 -21.77
C GLN A 250 10.83 -12.73 -22.03
N LYS A 251 10.43 -13.56 -21.07
CA LYS A 251 9.22 -14.37 -21.19
C LYS A 251 7.95 -13.54 -21.02
N PHE A 252 7.95 -12.65 -20.02
CA PHE A 252 6.85 -11.74 -19.72
C PHE A 252 7.38 -10.50 -19.02
N PHE A 253 6.58 -9.46 -19.00
CA PHE A 253 6.94 -8.16 -18.43
C PHE A 253 6.24 -7.92 -17.10
N LEU A 254 7.03 -7.70 -16.04
CA LEU A 254 6.54 -7.16 -14.80
C LEU A 254 6.70 -5.65 -14.79
N LYS A 255 5.73 -4.97 -14.22
CA LYS A 255 5.74 -3.53 -14.08
C LYS A 255 6.94 -3.02 -13.27
N GLY A 256 7.63 -2.00 -13.80
CA GLY A 256 8.63 -1.20 -13.07
C GLY A 256 9.98 -1.92 -12.88
N GLY A 257 10.61 -2.44 -13.92
CA GLY A 257 11.99 -2.94 -13.89
C GLY A 257 12.98 -1.93 -13.34
N VAL A 258 14.12 -2.37 -12.86
CA VAL A 258 15.17 -1.54 -12.27
C VAL A 258 16.28 -1.37 -13.29
N ILE A 259 16.65 -0.13 -13.59
CA ILE A 259 17.67 0.17 -14.62
C ILE A 259 19.03 -0.40 -14.25
N ASP A 260 19.37 -0.39 -12.95
CA ASP A 260 20.68 -0.83 -12.47
C ASP A 260 20.83 -2.34 -12.42
N ASN A 261 19.75 -3.08 -12.66
CA ASN A 261 19.78 -4.53 -12.67
C ASN A 261 19.43 -5.11 -14.03
N PRO A 262 20.41 -5.50 -14.84
CA PRO A 262 20.20 -5.99 -16.20
C PRO A 262 19.45 -7.33 -16.28
N LYS A 263 19.20 -7.97 -15.14
CA LYS A 263 18.40 -9.21 -15.07
C LYS A 263 16.90 -8.98 -15.14
N TYR A 264 16.48 -7.74 -14.92
CA TYR A 264 15.06 -7.38 -14.85
C TYR A 264 14.60 -6.57 -16.04
N GLU A 265 13.32 -6.53 -16.23
CA GLU A 265 12.67 -5.73 -17.25
C GLU A 265 12.87 -4.24 -16.94
N TYR A 266 13.14 -3.48 -17.96
CA TYR A 266 13.22 -2.03 -17.87
C TYR A 266 12.42 -1.39 -19.01
N ARG A 267 11.75 -0.31 -18.69
CA ARG A 267 11.06 0.57 -19.62
C ARG A 267 11.16 1.98 -19.11
N GLY A 268 11.89 2.82 -19.80
CA GLY A 268 12.08 4.21 -19.37
C GLY A 268 13.12 4.93 -20.20
N PRO A 269 13.57 6.11 -19.79
CA PRO A 269 14.67 6.80 -20.46
C PRO A 269 15.96 5.99 -20.35
N GLU A 270 16.88 6.20 -21.28
CA GLU A 270 18.16 5.47 -21.30
C GLU A 270 19.01 5.68 -20.03
N THR A 271 18.78 6.77 -19.32
CA THR A 271 19.38 7.04 -18.02
C THR A 271 18.36 7.71 -17.08
N LEU A 272 18.47 7.43 -15.80
CA LEU A 272 17.72 8.11 -14.72
C LEU A 272 18.52 9.28 -14.12
N ASP A 273 19.77 9.48 -14.55
CA ASP A 273 20.58 10.59 -14.11
C ASP A 273 20.20 11.87 -14.86
N PHE A 274 19.60 12.82 -14.16
CA PHE A 274 19.23 14.13 -14.74
C PHE A 274 20.44 14.91 -15.24
N GLY A 275 21.57 14.81 -14.57
CA GLY A 275 22.80 15.44 -15.00
C GLY A 275 23.25 14.91 -16.36
N GLU A 276 23.09 13.60 -16.56
CA GLU A 276 23.39 12.99 -17.87
C GLU A 276 22.37 13.39 -18.93
N LEU A 277 21.09 13.45 -18.63
CA LEU A 277 20.07 13.94 -19.55
C LEU A 277 20.35 15.40 -19.95
N MET A 278 20.70 16.25 -19.00
CA MET A 278 21.09 17.65 -19.30
C MET A 278 22.34 17.75 -20.16
N LYS A 279 23.35 16.91 -19.93
CA LYS A 279 24.54 16.84 -20.81
C LYS A 279 24.21 16.43 -22.24
N ARG A 280 23.16 15.63 -22.43
CA ARG A 280 22.63 15.25 -23.75
C ARG A 280 21.79 16.35 -24.38
N GLY A 281 21.60 17.47 -23.70
CA GLY A 281 20.91 18.66 -24.21
C GLY A 281 19.43 18.76 -23.85
N TYR A 282 18.92 17.93 -22.95
CA TYR A 282 17.57 18.08 -22.41
C TYR A 282 17.51 19.17 -21.36
N GLU A 283 16.39 19.87 -21.28
CA GLU A 283 16.17 20.98 -20.34
C GLU A 283 15.09 20.66 -19.30
N LEU A 284 15.41 20.92 -18.03
CA LEU A 284 14.45 20.79 -16.94
C LEU A 284 13.43 21.96 -16.95
N PRO A 285 12.19 21.75 -16.47
CA PRO A 285 11.65 20.51 -15.91
C PRO A 285 11.15 19.53 -16.98
N PHE A 286 11.04 18.25 -16.60
CA PHE A 286 10.46 17.24 -17.46
C PHE A 286 8.96 17.12 -17.25
N TYR A 287 8.25 16.70 -18.31
CA TYR A 287 6.80 16.55 -18.30
C TYR A 287 6.38 15.20 -18.90
N ALA A 288 5.27 14.66 -18.35
CA ALA A 288 4.51 13.63 -19.03
C ALA A 288 3.45 14.31 -19.92
N ASP A 289 3.61 14.20 -21.21
CA ASP A 289 2.66 14.73 -22.19
C ASP A 289 1.52 13.75 -22.40
N LEU A 290 0.43 13.97 -21.69
CA LEU A 290 -0.76 13.13 -21.76
C LEU A 290 -1.54 13.36 -23.04
N SER A 291 -1.36 14.52 -23.71
CA SER A 291 -2.04 14.83 -24.96
C SER A 291 -1.59 13.95 -26.14
N ARG A 292 -0.35 13.46 -26.09
CA ARG A 292 0.20 12.52 -27.07
C ARG A 292 -0.14 11.05 -26.80
N MET A 293 -0.76 10.77 -25.66
CA MET A 293 -1.19 9.41 -25.32
C MET A 293 -2.34 8.98 -26.25
N PRO A 294 -2.35 7.73 -26.75
CA PRO A 294 -3.49 7.21 -27.50
C PRO A 294 -4.80 7.38 -26.73
N ASP A 295 -5.89 7.68 -27.42
CA ASP A 295 -7.16 8.04 -26.79
C ASP A 295 -7.69 6.95 -25.85
N ASN A 296 -7.62 5.69 -26.29
CA ASN A 296 -8.04 4.55 -25.46
C ASN A 296 -7.20 4.41 -24.18
N GLU A 297 -5.88 4.62 -24.26
CA GLU A 297 -4.99 4.61 -23.10
C GLU A 297 -5.33 5.75 -22.14
N ARG A 298 -5.51 6.96 -22.65
CA ARG A 298 -5.88 8.11 -21.84
C ARG A 298 -7.23 7.90 -21.14
N ARG A 299 -8.22 7.36 -21.85
CA ARG A 299 -9.55 7.07 -21.29
C ARG A 299 -9.49 6.00 -20.21
N VAL A 300 -8.76 4.91 -20.41
CA VAL A 300 -8.67 3.84 -19.40
C VAL A 300 -7.89 4.28 -18.17
N ILE A 301 -6.81 5.03 -18.34
CA ILE A 301 -5.98 5.49 -17.22
C ILE A 301 -6.74 6.56 -16.41
N TRP A 302 -7.23 7.59 -17.06
CA TRP A 302 -7.89 8.70 -16.37
C TRP A 302 -9.34 8.41 -15.98
N GLY A 303 -10.08 7.76 -16.85
CA GLY A 303 -11.50 7.47 -16.60
C GLY A 303 -11.72 6.33 -15.62
N MET A 304 -10.88 5.31 -15.67
CA MET A 304 -11.09 4.08 -14.91
C MET A 304 -10.11 3.92 -13.74
N MET A 305 -8.82 4.11 -13.98
CA MET A 305 -7.82 3.81 -12.96
C MET A 305 -7.52 5.01 -12.06
N VAL A 306 -7.14 6.14 -12.61
CA VAL A 306 -6.77 7.33 -11.84
C VAL A 306 -8.01 8.08 -11.35
N GLY A 307 -8.93 8.38 -12.24
CA GLY A 307 -10.09 9.19 -11.94
C GLY A 307 -11.06 8.52 -10.98
N GLN A 308 -11.19 7.22 -11.06
CA GLN A 308 -12.15 6.46 -10.27
C GLN A 308 -11.55 5.74 -9.06
N GLU A 309 -10.25 5.71 -8.92
CA GLU A 309 -9.57 5.04 -7.81
C GLU A 309 -9.68 5.81 -6.48
N ALA A 310 -10.69 6.63 -6.31
CA ALA A 310 -10.97 7.49 -5.15
C ALA A 310 -10.25 7.06 -3.85
N LYS A 311 -8.97 7.34 -3.74
CA LYS A 311 -8.16 7.07 -2.54
C LYS A 311 -8.37 8.12 -1.45
N THR A 312 -9.09 9.18 -1.76
CA THR A 312 -9.43 10.27 -0.86
C THR A 312 -10.94 10.49 -0.84
N ASN A 313 -11.44 11.29 0.10
CA ASN A 313 -12.85 11.70 0.14
C ASN A 313 -13.28 12.55 -1.06
N VAL A 314 -12.33 13.01 -1.86
CA VAL A 314 -12.56 13.75 -3.09
C VAL A 314 -12.07 12.90 -4.25
N PRO A 315 -12.92 12.53 -5.20
CA PRO A 315 -12.50 11.80 -6.40
C PRO A 315 -11.38 12.56 -7.12
N ILE A 316 -10.30 11.87 -7.44
CA ILE A 316 -9.12 12.48 -8.07
C ILE A 316 -9.52 13.16 -9.38
N TYR A 317 -10.30 12.49 -10.21
CA TYR A 317 -10.80 13.03 -11.47
C TYR A 317 -11.55 14.36 -11.29
N LYS A 318 -12.48 14.41 -10.31
CA LYS A 318 -13.20 15.65 -10.00
C LYS A 318 -12.26 16.76 -9.55
N ASN A 319 -11.27 16.43 -8.72
CA ASN A 319 -10.30 17.39 -8.24
C ASN A 319 -9.45 18.00 -9.37
N TYR A 320 -9.04 17.18 -10.33
CA TYR A 320 -8.33 17.66 -11.51
C TYR A 320 -9.21 18.55 -12.38
N ASN A 321 -10.45 18.10 -12.66
CA ASN A 321 -11.40 18.88 -13.47
C ASN A 321 -11.78 20.22 -12.82
N ASP A 322 -12.02 20.24 -11.52
CA ASP A 322 -12.35 21.47 -10.78
C ASP A 322 -11.20 22.51 -10.84
N ARG A 323 -9.99 22.07 -11.13
CA ARG A 323 -8.81 22.92 -11.35
C ARG A 323 -8.50 23.20 -12.82
N GLY A 324 -9.40 22.81 -13.71
CA GLY A 324 -9.24 23.04 -15.13
C GLY A 324 -8.21 22.15 -15.83
N PHE A 325 -7.74 21.06 -15.18
CA PHE A 325 -6.84 20.14 -15.82
C PHE A 325 -7.60 19.23 -16.77
N ASP A 326 -7.13 19.20 -18.03
CA ASP A 326 -7.67 18.35 -19.09
C ASP A 326 -6.52 17.46 -19.64
N PRO A 327 -6.58 16.15 -19.41
CA PRO A 327 -5.51 15.25 -19.86
C PRO A 327 -5.38 15.17 -21.38
N ALA A 328 -6.38 15.61 -22.14
CA ALA A 328 -6.31 15.69 -23.58
C ALA A 328 -5.51 16.89 -24.10
N LYS A 329 -5.17 17.82 -23.23
CA LYS A 329 -4.51 19.09 -23.60
C LYS A 329 -3.27 19.41 -22.76
N HIS A 330 -3.19 18.87 -21.57
CA HIS A 330 -2.23 19.28 -20.58
C HIS A 330 -1.19 18.21 -20.26
N MET A 331 -0.07 18.66 -19.73
CA MET A 331 1.02 17.82 -19.26
C MET A 331 1.04 17.77 -17.74
N LEU A 332 1.51 16.67 -17.18
CA LEU A 332 1.90 16.58 -15.79
C LEU A 332 3.39 16.85 -15.67
N GLN A 333 3.77 17.76 -14.80
CA GLN A 333 5.18 17.95 -14.50
C GLN A 333 5.75 16.71 -13.85
N SER A 334 6.83 16.22 -14.41
CA SER A 334 7.61 15.14 -13.85
C SER A 334 8.93 15.66 -13.35
N TYR A 335 9.27 15.31 -12.15
CA TYR A 335 10.47 15.80 -11.52
C TYR A 335 11.09 14.70 -10.65
N GLY A 336 12.35 14.39 -10.85
CA GLY A 336 13.02 13.27 -10.19
C GLY A 336 13.19 13.41 -8.69
N THR A 337 12.97 14.60 -8.14
CA THR A 337 13.05 14.82 -6.71
C THR A 337 11.87 15.67 -6.25
N GLY A 338 10.89 15.01 -5.72
CA GLY A 338 10.14 15.64 -4.68
C GLY A 338 8.89 16.42 -5.02
N TRP A 339 8.42 16.61 -6.26
CA TRP A 339 7.11 17.23 -6.45
C TRP A 339 6.45 17.02 -7.80
N GLN A 340 6.36 15.78 -8.09
CA GLN A 340 5.62 15.29 -9.24
C GLN A 340 4.37 14.57 -8.80
N SER A 341 3.35 14.63 -9.61
CA SER A 341 2.17 13.80 -9.45
C SER A 341 2.46 12.34 -9.78
N ALA A 342 3.54 12.09 -10.47
CA ALA A 342 4.02 10.78 -10.82
C ALA A 342 5.55 10.82 -10.95
N ASN A 343 6.23 9.88 -10.34
CA ASN A 343 7.66 9.73 -10.42
C ASN A 343 8.03 8.68 -11.46
N PHE A 344 8.19 9.08 -12.70
CA PHE A 344 8.50 8.12 -13.74
C PHE A 344 9.99 7.71 -13.77
N LEU A 345 10.84 8.53 -13.19
CA LEU A 345 12.27 8.25 -13.10
C LEU A 345 12.65 7.43 -11.88
N ASP A 346 11.75 7.36 -10.91
CA ASP A 346 11.93 6.49 -9.76
C ASP A 346 11.44 5.09 -10.12
N GLN A 347 12.36 4.25 -10.46
CA GLN A 347 12.12 2.85 -10.77
C GLN A 347 12.18 1.97 -9.52
N GLU A 348 12.43 2.56 -8.37
CA GLU A 348 12.37 1.79 -7.13
C GLU A 348 10.95 1.29 -6.90
N ARG A 349 10.80 0.00 -6.92
CA ARG A 349 9.53 -0.69 -6.68
C ARG A 349 9.11 -0.72 -5.23
N GLN A 350 9.11 0.41 -4.62
CA GLN A 350 8.66 0.54 -3.24
C GLN A 350 7.17 0.28 -3.09
N PHE A 351 6.45 0.27 -4.19
CA PHE A 351 5.06 -0.14 -4.22
C PHE A 351 4.81 -1.52 -3.62
N PHE A 352 5.74 -2.43 -3.87
CA PHE A 352 5.64 -3.83 -3.47
C PHE A 352 6.56 -4.17 -2.31
N GLY A 353 7.38 -3.21 -1.88
CA GLY A 353 8.21 -3.31 -0.70
C GLY A 353 7.43 -2.91 0.54
N ALA A 354 6.73 -3.84 1.17
CA ALA A 354 6.29 -3.59 2.54
C ALA A 354 7.51 -3.46 3.46
N PRO A 355 7.46 -2.59 4.49
CA PRO A 355 8.52 -2.49 5.49
C PRO A 355 8.46 -3.70 6.42
N GLY A 356 8.66 -4.90 5.96
CA GLY A 356 8.48 -6.08 6.77
C GLY A 356 7.04 -6.32 7.23
N GLY A 357 6.83 -7.31 8.06
CA GLY A 357 5.54 -7.66 8.59
C GLY A 357 5.54 -8.97 9.39
N ILE A 358 4.34 -9.42 9.71
CA ILE A 358 4.14 -10.61 10.52
C ILE A 358 4.62 -11.85 9.79
N LEU A 359 5.49 -12.63 10.45
CA LEU A 359 5.91 -13.94 10.00
C LEU A 359 4.76 -14.94 10.10
N HIS A 360 4.60 -15.78 9.11
CA HIS A 360 3.47 -16.71 9.01
C HIS A 360 3.88 -18.02 8.34
N ASN A 361 3.08 -19.04 8.54
CA ASN A 361 3.19 -20.33 7.82
C ASN A 361 2.36 -20.33 6.51
N TRP A 362 2.26 -21.49 5.85
CA TRP A 362 1.47 -21.68 4.63
C TRP A 362 -0.04 -21.47 4.81
N ASP A 363 -0.56 -21.53 6.03
CA ASP A 363 -1.95 -21.23 6.32
C ASP A 363 -2.20 -19.74 6.61
N LEU A 364 -1.18 -18.90 6.48
CA LEU A 364 -1.14 -17.49 6.91
C LEU A 364 -1.39 -17.34 8.42
N MET A 365 -1.13 -18.38 9.19
CA MET A 365 -1.21 -18.36 10.65
C MET A 365 0.14 -17.92 11.23
N THR A 366 0.10 -17.07 12.23
CA THR A 366 1.26 -16.53 12.95
C THR A 366 1.84 -17.55 13.93
N ASN A 367 2.87 -17.19 14.68
CA ASN A 367 3.36 -17.99 15.81
C ASN A 367 2.39 -18.04 17.00
N ILE A 368 1.36 -17.18 17.03
CA ILE A 368 0.28 -17.24 18.02
C ILE A 368 -0.85 -18.10 17.44
N GLU A 369 -1.15 -19.21 18.10
CA GLU A 369 -2.20 -20.14 17.68
C GLU A 369 -3.54 -19.41 17.47
N ASN A 370 -4.26 -19.75 16.41
CA ASN A 370 -5.55 -19.17 16.01
C ASN A 370 -5.52 -17.68 15.62
N VAL A 371 -4.33 -17.10 15.40
CA VAL A 371 -4.18 -15.75 14.86
C VAL A 371 -3.56 -15.84 13.47
N TYR A 372 -4.25 -15.29 12.50
CA TYR A 372 -3.88 -15.23 11.09
C TYR A 372 -3.62 -13.81 10.67
N ALA A 373 -2.89 -13.62 9.58
CA ALA A 373 -2.66 -12.31 8.99
C ALA A 373 -2.99 -12.31 7.49
N ALA A 374 -3.36 -11.15 6.94
CA ALA A 374 -3.70 -10.99 5.53
C ALA A 374 -3.40 -9.57 5.03
N GLY A 375 -3.23 -9.45 3.72
CA GLY A 375 -2.93 -8.17 3.08
C GLY A 375 -1.59 -7.61 3.53
N ASP A 376 -1.49 -6.29 3.58
CA ASP A 376 -0.27 -5.58 3.98
C ASP A 376 0.18 -5.83 5.43
N GLN A 377 -0.58 -6.59 6.19
CA GLN A 377 -0.17 -7.07 7.52
C GLN A 377 0.99 -8.09 7.43
N LEU A 378 1.06 -8.80 6.32
CA LEU A 378 2.17 -9.68 5.97
C LEU A 378 3.39 -8.84 5.55
N TYR A 379 4.55 -9.49 5.41
CA TYR A 379 5.79 -8.83 4.94
C TYR A 379 5.88 -8.75 3.40
N ALA A 380 4.75 -8.51 2.76
CA ALA A 380 4.62 -8.23 1.33
C ALA A 380 3.40 -7.33 1.09
N SER A 381 3.37 -6.68 -0.05
CA SER A 381 2.23 -5.87 -0.46
C SER A 381 2.12 -5.84 -1.98
N ASP A 382 0.94 -6.11 -2.48
CA ASP A 382 0.62 -5.92 -3.90
C ASP A 382 -0.84 -5.51 -4.10
N CYS A 383 -1.20 -4.36 -3.56
CA CYS A 383 -2.49 -3.70 -3.81
C CYS A 383 -3.74 -4.57 -3.51
N ALA A 384 -4.81 -4.36 -4.29
CA ALA A 384 -6.12 -4.95 -4.03
C ALA A 384 -6.19 -6.45 -4.32
N GLY A 385 -5.48 -6.93 -5.35
CA GLY A 385 -5.43 -8.35 -5.71
C GLY A 385 -4.85 -9.18 -4.58
N PHE A 386 -3.71 -8.75 -4.07
CA PHE A 386 -3.02 -9.37 -2.94
C PHE A 386 -3.91 -9.39 -1.68
N ALA A 387 -4.52 -8.25 -1.35
CA ALA A 387 -5.39 -8.15 -0.18
C ALA A 387 -6.63 -9.07 -0.28
N CYS A 388 -7.26 -9.16 -1.46
CA CYS A 388 -8.40 -10.04 -1.69
C CYS A 388 -8.01 -11.52 -1.61
N ALA A 389 -6.91 -11.91 -2.26
CA ALA A 389 -6.47 -13.30 -2.29
C ALA A 389 -6.02 -13.80 -0.91
N THR A 390 -5.13 -13.07 -0.26
CA THR A 390 -4.64 -13.45 1.07
C THR A 390 -5.73 -13.34 2.14
N GLY A 391 -6.62 -12.34 2.05
CA GLY A 391 -7.75 -12.17 2.96
C GLY A 391 -8.74 -13.32 2.90
N TYR A 392 -9.12 -13.74 1.69
CA TYR A 392 -9.98 -14.92 1.51
C TYR A 392 -9.28 -16.20 1.99
N TYR A 393 -8.01 -16.38 1.65
CA TYR A 393 -7.24 -17.55 2.03
C TYR A 393 -7.11 -17.66 3.56
N ALA A 394 -6.70 -16.61 4.24
CA ALA A 394 -6.62 -16.56 5.70
C ALA A 394 -7.99 -16.76 6.36
N GLY A 395 -9.03 -16.10 5.83
CA GLY A 395 -10.41 -16.24 6.32
C GLY A 395 -10.92 -17.67 6.23
N ARG A 396 -10.67 -18.37 5.11
CA ARG A 396 -11.04 -19.78 4.91
C ARG A 396 -10.31 -20.69 5.90
N LYS A 397 -9.01 -20.46 6.15
CA LYS A 397 -8.21 -21.23 7.11
C LYS A 397 -8.68 -20.98 8.55
N ALA A 398 -8.89 -19.72 8.91
CA ALA A 398 -9.41 -19.32 10.20
C ALA A 398 -10.81 -19.91 10.48
N ALA A 399 -11.71 -19.83 9.49
CA ALA A 399 -13.05 -20.40 9.61
C ALA A 399 -13.00 -21.93 9.84
N LYS A 400 -12.15 -22.64 9.08
CA LYS A 400 -11.96 -24.08 9.25
C LYS A 400 -11.45 -24.42 10.66
N ALA A 401 -10.47 -23.70 11.17
CA ALA A 401 -9.94 -23.88 12.53
C ALA A 401 -11.00 -23.59 13.59
N ALA A 402 -11.84 -22.57 13.39
CA ALA A 402 -12.88 -22.21 14.32
C ALA A 402 -13.95 -23.30 14.55
N LEU A 403 -14.14 -24.21 13.57
CA LEU A 403 -15.07 -25.35 13.70
C LEU A 403 -14.64 -26.36 14.77
N THR A 404 -13.33 -26.50 14.98
CA THR A 404 -12.73 -27.47 15.91
C THR A 404 -12.11 -26.83 17.14
N THR A 405 -12.08 -25.51 17.21
CA THR A 405 -11.55 -24.75 18.36
C THR A 405 -12.63 -24.52 19.40
N ASP A 406 -12.34 -24.84 20.64
CA ASP A 406 -13.22 -24.55 21.78
C ASP A 406 -13.11 -23.10 22.22
N TRP A 407 -14.19 -22.59 22.84
CA TRP A 407 -14.17 -21.30 23.52
C TRP A 407 -13.21 -21.35 24.72
N THR A 408 -12.34 -20.36 24.81
CA THR A 408 -11.37 -20.23 25.91
C THR A 408 -11.68 -18.97 26.71
N ALA A 409 -11.72 -19.04 28.02
CA ALA A 409 -11.91 -17.87 28.88
C ALA A 409 -10.67 -16.99 28.87
N TYR A 410 -10.87 -15.69 28.82
CA TYR A 410 -9.80 -14.70 28.99
C TYR A 410 -9.48 -14.44 30.46
N ASP A 411 -8.33 -13.85 30.75
CA ASP A 411 -7.95 -13.40 32.07
C ASP A 411 -8.46 -11.96 32.31
N PRO A 412 -9.33 -11.71 33.31
CA PRO A 412 -9.80 -10.36 33.64
C PRO A 412 -8.66 -9.36 33.95
N GLU A 413 -7.53 -9.84 34.49
CA GLU A 413 -6.41 -8.97 34.81
C GLU A 413 -5.71 -8.44 33.55
N ASP A 414 -5.66 -9.20 32.47
CA ASP A 414 -5.12 -8.72 31.18
C ASP A 414 -6.04 -7.64 30.57
N VAL A 415 -7.35 -7.82 30.69
CA VAL A 415 -8.32 -6.80 30.30
C VAL A 415 -8.13 -5.51 31.11
N LYS A 416 -7.93 -5.63 32.41
CA LYS A 416 -7.71 -4.49 33.31
C LYS A 416 -6.40 -3.76 32.99
N LYS A 417 -5.32 -4.49 32.72
CA LYS A 417 -4.04 -3.91 32.29
C LYS A 417 -4.21 -3.11 30.99
N GLU A 418 -4.90 -3.68 30.01
CA GLU A 418 -5.18 -2.98 28.76
C GLU A 418 -6.04 -1.72 28.96
N GLN A 419 -7.06 -1.79 29.82
CA GLN A 419 -7.85 -0.61 30.18
C GLN A 419 -6.99 0.48 30.84
N GLN A 420 -6.10 0.10 31.75
CA GLN A 420 -5.19 1.04 32.40
C GLN A 420 -4.25 1.71 31.37
N ARG A 421 -3.66 0.92 30.47
CA ARG A 421 -2.81 1.43 29.40
C ARG A 421 -3.59 2.38 28.49
N LEU A 422 -4.78 1.98 28.08
CA LEU A 422 -5.61 2.73 27.14
C LEU A 422 -6.05 4.08 27.70
N TYR A 423 -6.49 4.12 28.95
CA TYR A 423 -7.06 5.33 29.54
C TYR A 423 -6.05 6.21 30.31
N ALA A 424 -4.79 5.81 30.38
CA ALA A 424 -3.75 6.57 31.08
C ALA A 424 -3.69 8.04 30.64
N PRO A 425 -3.75 8.41 29.34
CA PRO A 425 -3.68 9.80 28.93
C PRO A 425 -4.85 10.69 29.38
N LEU A 426 -5.98 10.11 29.82
CA LEU A 426 -7.10 10.88 30.35
C LEU A 426 -6.87 11.35 31.79
N SER A 427 -5.87 10.81 32.48
CA SER A 427 -5.54 11.19 33.87
C SER A 427 -4.51 12.30 33.98
N VAL A 428 -3.93 12.73 32.85
CA VAL A 428 -2.92 13.79 32.81
C VAL A 428 -3.61 15.15 32.68
N ASP A 429 -3.21 16.12 33.53
CA ASP A 429 -3.73 17.48 33.48
C ASP A 429 -3.37 18.10 32.11
N PRO A 430 -4.36 18.66 31.37
CA PRO A 430 -4.09 19.31 30.10
C PRO A 430 -3.11 20.49 30.16
N ASP A 431 -3.09 21.20 31.26
CA ASP A 431 -2.23 22.38 31.43
C ASP A 431 -0.75 21.99 31.72
N GLU A 432 -0.53 20.76 32.22
CA GLU A 432 0.80 20.21 32.50
C GLU A 432 1.22 19.15 31.47
N GLY A 433 0.29 18.68 30.65
CA GLY A 433 0.47 17.62 29.67
C GLY A 433 0.95 18.11 28.31
N MET A 434 1.23 17.15 27.44
CA MET A 434 1.52 17.39 26.03
C MET A 434 0.47 16.76 25.13
N THR A 435 0.31 17.31 23.94
CA THR A 435 -0.61 16.79 22.94
C THR A 435 0.01 15.62 22.16
N TRP A 436 -0.85 14.74 21.64
CA TRP A 436 -0.41 13.69 20.71
C TRP A 436 0.31 14.22 19.46
N LYS A 437 0.03 15.46 19.04
CA LYS A 437 0.66 16.11 17.88
C LYS A 437 2.15 16.35 18.11
N GLU A 438 2.50 16.80 19.30
CA GLU A 438 3.91 17.07 19.67
C GLU A 438 4.72 15.77 19.67
N LEU A 439 4.20 14.71 20.27
CA LEU A 439 4.87 13.41 20.25
C LEU A 439 4.97 12.83 18.82
N ASN A 440 3.90 12.94 18.02
CA ASN A 440 3.92 12.51 16.62
C ASN A 440 5.01 13.20 15.81
N MET A 441 5.17 14.51 15.99
CA MET A 441 6.22 15.29 15.32
C MET A 441 7.61 14.87 15.77
N ALA A 442 7.80 14.64 17.06
CA ALA A 442 9.07 14.19 17.59
C ALA A 442 9.49 12.83 17.02
N ILE A 443 8.57 11.86 17.03
CA ILE A 443 8.82 10.50 16.48
C ILE A 443 9.13 10.57 14.97
N ALA A 444 8.30 11.27 14.20
CA ALA A 444 8.48 11.36 12.75
C ALA A 444 9.85 11.98 12.39
N LYS A 445 10.28 13.01 13.13
CA LYS A 445 11.59 13.63 12.95
C LYS A 445 12.74 12.69 13.34
N ALA A 446 12.59 11.97 14.45
CA ALA A 446 13.59 10.97 14.86
C ALA A 446 13.75 9.89 13.80
N MET A 447 12.64 9.32 13.32
CA MET A 447 12.66 8.28 12.28
C MET A 447 13.27 8.78 10.96
N GLN A 448 12.93 10.00 10.54
CA GLN A 448 13.48 10.61 9.32
C GLN A 448 15.00 10.81 9.42
N ASN A 449 15.49 11.28 10.56
CA ASN A 449 16.91 11.58 10.72
C ASN A 449 17.77 10.34 10.97
N TYR A 450 17.24 9.35 11.67
CA TYR A 450 18.04 8.26 12.21
C TYR A 450 17.70 6.88 11.61
N CYS A 451 16.52 6.70 11.04
CA CYS A 451 16.08 5.44 10.46
C CYS A 451 15.58 5.60 9.01
N GLY A 452 16.32 6.35 8.20
CA GLY A 452 16.02 6.60 6.79
C GLY A 452 16.38 5.44 5.85
N GLY A 453 16.45 5.73 4.56
CA GLY A 453 16.80 4.74 3.52
C GLY A 453 18.24 4.23 3.64
N VAL A 454 19.16 5.08 4.07
CA VAL A 454 20.56 4.69 4.38
C VAL A 454 20.71 4.56 5.89
N LYS A 455 21.16 3.40 6.33
CA LYS A 455 21.29 3.04 7.74
C LYS A 455 22.72 2.71 8.11
N CYS A 456 23.13 3.13 9.30
CA CYS A 456 24.34 2.65 9.94
C CYS A 456 24.10 2.51 11.44
N ASP A 457 24.90 1.69 12.11
CA ASP A 457 24.73 1.40 13.54
C ASP A 457 24.71 2.67 14.41
N ALA A 458 25.61 3.62 14.15
CA ALA A 458 25.68 4.85 14.91
C ALA A 458 24.38 5.65 14.86
N LEU A 459 23.81 5.86 13.68
CA LEU A 459 22.54 6.58 13.53
C LEU A 459 21.36 5.80 14.13
N LEU A 460 21.30 4.49 13.93
CA LEU A 460 20.24 3.66 14.50
C LEU A 460 20.26 3.65 16.01
N MET A 461 21.45 3.60 16.62
CA MET A 461 21.59 3.66 18.09
C MET A 461 21.15 5.02 18.66
N GLU A 462 21.56 6.12 18.06
CA GLU A 462 21.08 7.46 18.45
C GLU A 462 19.56 7.59 18.33
N GLY A 463 19.00 7.07 17.22
CA GLY A 463 17.56 7.06 17.03
C GLY A 463 16.83 6.23 18.09
N LEU A 464 17.36 5.05 18.44
CA LEU A 464 16.79 4.18 19.46
C LEU A 464 16.86 4.82 20.86
N ASP A 465 17.97 5.46 21.22
CA ASP A 465 18.12 6.17 22.48
C ASP A 465 17.12 7.36 22.57
N LEU A 466 16.93 8.08 21.47
CA LEU A 466 15.97 9.16 21.40
C LEU A 466 14.52 8.67 21.54
N LEU A 467 14.13 7.61 20.82
CA LEU A 467 12.81 6.99 20.94
C LEU A 467 12.57 6.44 22.36
N THR A 468 13.58 5.84 22.96
CA THR A 468 13.52 5.36 24.36
C THR A 468 13.32 6.52 25.33
N THR A 469 13.93 7.66 25.07
CA THR A 469 13.72 8.89 25.84
C THR A 469 12.28 9.41 25.70
N PHE A 470 11.75 9.39 24.48
CA PHE A 470 10.33 9.76 24.26
C PHE A 470 9.38 8.85 25.03
N GLU A 471 9.63 7.55 25.01
CA GLU A 471 8.82 6.58 25.76
C GLU A 471 8.84 6.87 27.27
N LYS A 472 10.00 7.17 27.83
CA LYS A 472 10.17 7.39 29.27
C LYS A 472 9.70 8.77 29.75
N GLU A 473 9.93 9.82 28.96
CA GLU A 473 9.77 11.20 29.41
C GLU A 473 8.57 11.90 28.77
N MET A 474 8.18 11.56 27.55
CA MET A 474 7.09 12.21 26.83
C MET A 474 5.77 11.44 26.94
N VAL A 475 5.80 10.13 26.80
CA VAL A 475 4.58 9.30 26.90
C VAL A 475 3.82 9.49 28.21
N PRO A 476 4.46 9.55 29.39
CA PRO A 476 3.74 9.80 30.64
C PRO A 476 3.06 11.18 30.74
N LYS A 477 3.45 12.13 29.86
CA LYS A 477 2.88 13.46 29.81
C LYS A 477 1.76 13.62 28.77
N LEU A 478 1.46 12.55 28.00
CA LEU A 478 0.36 12.62 27.05
C LEU A 478 -0.96 12.89 27.75
N SER A 479 -1.63 13.96 27.32
CA SER A 479 -2.92 14.38 27.85
C SER A 479 -3.99 14.36 26.77
N CYS A 480 -5.16 13.82 27.12
CA CYS A 480 -6.32 13.72 26.25
C CYS A 480 -7.59 14.11 26.98
N GLN A 481 -8.46 14.89 26.34
CA GLN A 481 -9.69 15.38 26.97
C GLN A 481 -10.96 14.67 26.47
N ASN A 482 -10.84 13.88 25.40
CA ASN A 482 -11.97 13.23 24.77
C ASN A 482 -11.55 11.94 24.04
N PRO A 483 -12.52 11.06 23.69
CA PRO A 483 -12.22 9.79 23.04
C PRO A 483 -11.48 9.90 21.70
N HIS A 484 -11.69 10.99 20.96
CA HIS A 484 -10.99 11.20 19.68
C HIS A 484 -9.51 11.49 19.90
N GLU A 485 -9.18 12.36 20.86
CA GLU A 485 -7.78 12.63 21.22
C GLU A 485 -7.09 11.40 21.78
N LEU A 486 -7.81 10.63 22.60
CA LEU A 486 -7.33 9.37 23.14
C LEU A 486 -6.98 8.38 22.03
N MET A 487 -7.83 8.23 21.01
CA MET A 487 -7.54 7.42 19.84
C MET A 487 -6.27 7.92 19.13
N ARG A 488 -6.14 9.25 18.90
CA ARG A 488 -4.95 9.82 18.26
C ARG A 488 -3.68 9.60 19.06
N ALA A 489 -3.76 9.67 20.39
CA ALA A 489 -2.63 9.34 21.25
C ALA A 489 -2.20 7.89 21.09
N HIS A 490 -3.17 6.94 21.04
CA HIS A 490 -2.86 5.53 20.81
C HIS A 490 -2.28 5.26 19.43
N GLU A 491 -2.77 5.90 18.38
CA GLU A 491 -2.16 5.82 17.05
C GLU A 491 -0.66 6.23 17.10
N VAL A 492 -0.35 7.28 17.85
CA VAL A 492 1.05 7.75 17.99
C VAL A 492 1.88 6.79 18.84
N LEU A 493 1.31 6.21 19.90
CA LEU A 493 1.96 5.17 20.71
C LEU A 493 2.18 3.86 19.94
N ASP A 494 1.32 3.54 19.00
CA ASP A 494 1.51 2.38 18.11
C ASP A 494 2.63 2.61 17.08
N ILE A 495 2.89 3.88 16.71
CA ILE A 495 4.01 4.25 15.83
C ILE A 495 5.33 4.25 16.59
N LEU A 496 5.35 4.71 17.84
CA LEU A 496 6.53 4.73 18.72
C LEU A 496 7.06 3.33 19.01
#